data_a0a159eeb54f932564a7358748170544
#
_entry.id   a0a159eeb54f932564a7358748170544
#
_cell.length_a   1.000
_cell.length_b   1.000
_cell.length_c   1.000
_cell.angle_alpha   90.00
_cell.angle_beta   90.00
_cell.angle_gamma   90.00
#
_symmetry.space_group_name_H-M   'P 1'
#
loop_
_entity.id
_entity.type
_entity.pdbx_description
1 polymer ?
#
loop_
_entity_poly.entity_id
_entity_poly.type
_entity_poly.pdbx_seq_one_letter_code
_entity_poly.pdbx_strand_id
1 'polypeptide(L)'
;MIVYKDKKYKFYEYFNEQNGFLFRSDSLGVNTNPIMRSFPELLDIGIMGSCLASDQNICKNFGVDCYQKAKNLKRPNMNYNDYERILVQCKGKVFQIALGGAGDPNKHDYFEKILKKTREYRIIPNYTTSGYLLTELEAELTKKYCGAVAVSFYSNLIGDKESNPNTIKAINLFLKHGCTTNIHYVVSKDTISEAIYRLNNNLFPQGINAIIFLLYKPSGFGLEEKTLSYKDSALKELIDIVDNNHFNFDIGFDTCFTPALLSYSNTISFSSLDFCEAARFSMYIDCELNAYPCSFDSTEKRYCVSLTKKSIYDAWNSEKFNDFRKKQESKCVFCKNKQYCLGGCTLYESIDICNKNTKLEENR
;
A
#
# COMPACT_ATOMS: atom_id res chain seq x y z
N MET A 1 -5.32 -19.83 -12.04
CA MET A 1 -4.81 -19.81 -10.64
C MET A 1 -3.35 -20.20 -10.64
N ILE A 2 -2.51 -19.41 -9.95
CA ILE A 2 -1.09 -19.72 -9.73
C ILE A 2 -0.98 -20.34 -8.33
N VAL A 3 -0.18 -21.40 -8.22
CA VAL A 3 0.13 -22.05 -6.92
C VAL A 3 1.62 -21.93 -6.68
N TYR A 4 1.99 -21.38 -5.54
CA TYR A 4 3.37 -21.32 -5.09
C TYR A 4 3.53 -22.14 -3.81
N LYS A 5 4.63 -22.91 -3.71
CA LYS A 5 4.98 -23.68 -2.52
C LYS A 5 6.24 -23.09 -1.89
N ASP A 6 6.12 -22.52 -0.71
CA ASP A 6 7.28 -22.15 0.08
C ASP A 6 7.81 -23.34 0.85
N LYS A 7 8.96 -23.90 0.37
CA LYS A 7 9.59 -25.08 0.99
C LYS A 7 10.25 -24.76 2.33
N LYS A 8 10.72 -23.51 2.51
CA LYS A 8 11.42 -23.07 3.73
C LYS A 8 10.45 -22.88 4.88
N TYR A 9 9.33 -22.22 4.60
CA TYR A 9 8.31 -21.91 5.61
C TYR A 9 7.11 -22.86 5.58
N LYS A 10 7.13 -23.88 4.69
CA LYS A 10 6.19 -25.02 4.63
C LYS A 10 4.72 -24.62 4.48
N PHE A 11 4.42 -23.72 3.54
CA PHE A 11 3.05 -23.32 3.21
C PHE A 11 2.84 -23.22 1.69
N TYR A 12 1.58 -23.12 1.30
CA TYR A 12 1.15 -22.90 -0.08
C TYR A 12 0.47 -21.56 -0.22
N GLU A 13 0.61 -20.93 -1.37
CA GLU A 13 -0.12 -19.76 -1.79
C GLU A 13 -0.89 -20.06 -3.06
N TYR A 14 -2.12 -19.57 -3.10
CA TYR A 14 -3.03 -19.68 -4.22
C TYR A 14 -3.41 -18.29 -4.67
N PHE A 15 -2.96 -17.90 -5.86
CA PHE A 15 -3.23 -16.58 -6.42
C PHE A 15 -4.10 -16.67 -7.66
N ASN A 16 -5.20 -15.93 -7.69
CA ASN A 16 -6.07 -15.82 -8.85
C ASN A 16 -5.71 -14.59 -9.69
N GLU A 17 -5.14 -14.81 -10.87
CA GLU A 17 -4.70 -13.76 -11.79
C GLU A 17 -5.85 -12.90 -12.34
N GLN A 18 -7.11 -13.34 -12.24
CA GLN A 18 -8.28 -12.64 -12.80
C GLN A 18 -8.84 -11.60 -11.84
N ASN A 19 -8.87 -11.89 -10.56
CA ASN A 19 -9.49 -11.03 -9.55
C ASN A 19 -8.55 -10.60 -8.41
N GLY A 20 -7.28 -11.05 -8.43
CA GLY A 20 -6.28 -10.69 -7.42
C GLY A 20 -6.44 -11.41 -6.08
N PHE A 21 -7.39 -12.34 -5.96
CA PHE A 21 -7.57 -13.08 -4.71
C PHE A 21 -6.34 -13.91 -4.37
N LEU A 22 -5.83 -13.74 -3.17
CA LEU A 22 -4.69 -14.45 -2.60
C LEU A 22 -5.12 -15.19 -1.34
N PHE A 23 -4.76 -16.46 -1.26
CA PHE A 23 -4.98 -17.28 -0.08
C PHE A 23 -3.70 -18.02 0.29
N ARG A 24 -3.33 -17.98 1.57
CA ARG A 24 -2.19 -18.72 2.13
C ARG A 24 -2.71 -19.88 2.97
N SER A 25 -2.18 -21.08 2.76
CA SER A 25 -2.56 -22.30 3.49
C SER A 25 -1.34 -23.00 4.05
N ASP A 26 -1.38 -23.34 5.33
CA ASP A 26 -0.36 -24.19 5.95
C ASP A 26 -0.34 -25.58 5.31
N SER A 27 0.85 -26.11 5.05
CA SER A 27 1.03 -27.45 4.50
C SER A 27 0.82 -28.58 5.54
N LEU A 28 0.71 -28.23 6.82
CA LEU A 28 0.64 -29.19 7.94
C LEU A 28 -0.77 -29.30 8.55
N GLY A 29 -1.74 -28.50 8.07
CA GLY A 29 -3.08 -28.48 8.65
C GLY A 29 -3.14 -27.95 10.10
N VAL A 30 -2.06 -27.33 10.55
CA VAL A 30 -1.99 -26.65 11.83
C VAL A 30 -2.30 -25.18 11.53
N ASN A 31 -3.43 -24.68 11.94
CA ASN A 31 -3.98 -23.33 11.72
C ASN A 31 -3.03 -22.17 12.11
N THR A 32 -1.80 -22.18 11.63
CA THR A 32 -0.82 -21.11 11.83
C THR A 32 -0.73 -20.27 10.56
N ASN A 33 -1.10 -19.02 10.65
CA ASN A 33 -0.88 -18.06 9.56
C ASN A 33 0.62 -18.03 9.23
N PRO A 34 1.02 -18.20 7.96
CA PRO A 34 2.41 -18.00 7.56
C PRO A 34 2.84 -16.58 7.90
N ILE A 35 3.96 -16.44 8.60
CA ILE A 35 4.45 -15.13 9.05
C ILE A 35 5.58 -14.57 8.19
N MET A 36 6.05 -15.34 7.23
CA MET A 36 7.15 -14.96 6.36
C MET A 36 7.26 -15.88 5.13
N ARG A 37 7.76 -15.32 4.04
CA ARG A 37 8.06 -16.01 2.78
C ARG A 37 9.55 -15.99 2.47
N SER A 38 10.03 -16.98 1.72
CA SER A 38 11.44 -17.08 1.31
C SER A 38 11.85 -16.06 0.24
N PHE A 39 10.88 -15.44 -0.43
CA PHE A 39 11.04 -14.39 -1.43
C PHE A 39 9.76 -13.53 -1.46
N PRO A 40 9.79 -12.22 -1.75
CA PRO A 40 8.57 -11.41 -1.76
C PRO A 40 7.52 -11.95 -2.77
N GLU A 41 6.24 -11.86 -2.41
CA GLU A 41 5.11 -12.17 -3.31
C GLU A 41 4.62 -10.93 -4.04
N LEU A 42 4.81 -9.76 -3.41
CA LEU A 42 4.48 -8.44 -3.93
C LEU A 42 5.74 -7.57 -3.94
N LEU A 43 5.98 -6.88 -5.04
CA LEU A 43 6.97 -5.81 -5.10
C LEU A 43 6.28 -4.47 -5.32
N ASP A 44 6.59 -3.50 -4.46
CA ASP A 44 6.37 -2.10 -4.77
C ASP A 44 7.59 -1.57 -5.52
N ILE A 45 7.42 -1.09 -6.76
CA ILE A 45 8.53 -0.59 -7.57
C ILE A 45 8.31 0.88 -7.91
N GLY A 46 9.16 1.72 -7.35
CA GLY A 46 9.23 3.15 -7.67
C GLY A 46 9.94 3.37 -9.00
N ILE A 47 9.22 3.29 -10.10
CA ILE A 47 9.79 3.53 -11.43
C ILE A 47 10.02 5.02 -11.74
N MET A 48 9.36 5.92 -10.99
CA MET A 48 9.44 7.38 -11.20
C MET A 48 10.46 8.02 -10.27
N GLY A 49 11.43 8.75 -10.85
CA GLY A 49 12.44 9.49 -10.10
C GLY A 49 12.08 10.95 -9.83
N SER A 50 11.08 11.49 -10.55
CA SER A 50 10.57 12.86 -10.42
C SER A 50 9.05 12.88 -10.53
N CYS A 51 8.42 14.03 -10.23
CA CYS A 51 6.98 14.18 -10.23
C CYS A 51 6.52 15.47 -10.94
N LEU A 52 5.78 15.33 -12.02
CA LEU A 52 5.20 16.47 -12.76
C LEU A 52 4.15 17.23 -11.91
N ALA A 53 3.32 16.52 -11.16
CA ALA A 53 2.30 17.13 -10.32
C ALA A 53 2.91 17.96 -9.19
N SER A 54 4.07 17.57 -8.65
CA SER A 54 4.76 18.30 -7.59
C SER A 54 5.34 19.63 -8.06
N ASP A 55 5.80 19.70 -9.30
CA ASP A 55 6.31 20.94 -9.89
C ASP A 55 5.22 22.01 -9.98
N GLN A 56 3.97 21.61 -10.16
CA GLN A 56 2.78 22.46 -10.19
C GLN A 56 2.07 22.60 -8.83
N ASN A 57 2.64 22.05 -7.75
CA ASN A 57 2.05 21.99 -6.42
C ASN A 57 0.64 21.35 -6.36
N ILE A 58 0.28 20.49 -7.32
CA ILE A 58 -1.07 19.93 -7.42
C ILE A 58 -1.50 19.27 -6.11
N CYS A 59 -0.73 18.31 -5.60
CA CYS A 59 -1.06 17.64 -4.34
C CYS A 59 -1.04 18.59 -3.14
N LYS A 60 -0.04 19.49 -3.08
CA LYS A 60 0.09 20.46 -1.98
C LYS A 60 -1.11 21.41 -1.88
N ASN A 61 -1.66 21.84 -3.00
CA ASN A 61 -2.84 22.70 -3.04
C ASN A 61 -4.09 22.03 -2.45
N PHE A 62 -4.08 20.72 -2.32
CA PHE A 62 -5.12 19.90 -1.67
C PHE A 62 -4.66 19.31 -0.32
N GLY A 63 -3.70 19.96 0.35
CA GLY A 63 -3.29 19.63 1.71
C GLY A 63 -2.44 18.35 1.86
N VAL A 64 -1.91 17.82 0.75
CA VAL A 64 -1.14 16.57 0.79
C VAL A 64 0.33 16.80 1.09
N ASP A 65 0.82 16.16 2.15
CA ASP A 65 2.23 16.09 2.48
C ASP A 65 2.89 14.90 1.76
N CYS A 66 3.72 15.20 0.76
CA CYS A 66 4.34 14.16 -0.05
C CYS A 66 5.37 13.35 0.74
N TYR A 67 5.08 12.06 0.96
CA TYR A 67 5.97 11.15 1.70
C TYR A 67 7.28 10.85 0.97
N GLN A 68 7.34 11.06 -0.35
CA GLN A 68 8.54 10.89 -1.18
C GLN A 68 9.40 12.17 -1.29
N LYS A 69 8.97 13.31 -0.73
CA LYS A 69 9.62 14.64 -0.93
C LYS A 69 9.78 15.00 -2.41
N ALA A 70 8.85 14.59 -3.25
CA ALA A 70 8.98 14.60 -4.70
C ALA A 70 9.29 15.99 -5.31
N LYS A 71 8.81 17.07 -4.70
CA LYS A 71 9.08 18.44 -5.15
C LYS A 71 10.57 18.78 -5.31
N ASN A 72 11.41 18.13 -4.52
CA ASN A 72 12.85 18.38 -4.50
C ASN A 72 13.64 17.31 -5.27
N LEU A 73 12.94 16.30 -5.84
CA LEU A 73 13.59 15.20 -6.52
C LEU A 73 13.65 15.43 -8.02
N LYS A 74 14.86 15.39 -8.57
CA LYS A 74 15.15 15.45 -10.00
C LYS A 74 16.00 14.25 -10.44
N ARG A 75 15.63 13.07 -9.96
CA ARG A 75 16.28 11.82 -10.34
C ARG A 75 15.72 11.34 -11.68
N PRO A 76 16.52 10.60 -12.48
CA PRO A 76 15.99 9.92 -13.66
C PRO A 76 14.97 8.85 -13.26
N ASN A 77 14.03 8.56 -14.14
CA ASN A 77 13.16 7.41 -14.01
C ASN A 77 13.96 6.12 -14.11
N MET A 78 13.42 5.01 -13.57
CA MET A 78 14.08 3.71 -13.66
C MET A 78 14.32 3.34 -15.12
N ASN A 79 15.55 2.91 -15.43
CA ASN A 79 15.85 2.44 -16.77
C ASN A 79 15.07 1.15 -17.08
N TYR A 80 14.54 1.03 -18.30
CA TYR A 80 13.79 -0.15 -18.73
C TYR A 80 14.55 -1.48 -18.57
N ASN A 81 15.85 -1.48 -18.87
CA ASN A 81 16.67 -2.67 -18.72
C ASN A 81 16.86 -3.08 -17.27
N ASP A 82 16.93 -2.11 -16.37
CA ASP A 82 16.96 -2.37 -14.92
C ASP A 82 15.63 -2.94 -14.42
N TYR A 83 14.51 -2.43 -14.92
CA TYR A 83 13.19 -3.00 -14.62
C TYR A 83 13.09 -4.45 -15.11
N GLU A 84 13.53 -4.74 -16.35
CA GLU A 84 13.53 -6.11 -16.87
C GLU A 84 14.44 -7.05 -16.06
N ARG A 85 15.61 -6.57 -15.60
CA ARG A 85 16.50 -7.32 -14.69
C ARG A 85 15.83 -7.68 -13.37
N ILE A 86 14.95 -6.82 -12.83
CA ILE A 86 14.11 -7.12 -11.68
C ILE A 86 13.13 -8.24 -12.03
N LEU A 87 12.39 -8.13 -13.14
CA LEU A 87 11.39 -9.11 -13.56
C LEU A 87 11.96 -10.52 -13.73
N VAL A 88 13.18 -10.63 -14.29
CA VAL A 88 13.86 -11.94 -14.45
C VAL A 88 13.97 -12.66 -13.10
N GLN A 89 14.25 -11.96 -12.02
CA GLN A 89 14.39 -12.52 -10.68
C GLN A 89 13.03 -12.88 -10.04
N CYS A 90 11.96 -12.26 -10.51
CA CYS A 90 10.60 -12.38 -9.96
C CYS A 90 9.82 -13.57 -10.54
N LYS A 91 10.23 -14.09 -11.72
CA LYS A 91 9.51 -15.12 -12.47
C LYS A 91 9.12 -16.32 -11.60
N GLY A 92 7.82 -16.62 -11.54
CA GLY A 92 7.27 -17.74 -10.78
C GLY A 92 7.32 -17.58 -9.26
N LYS A 93 7.66 -16.38 -8.74
CA LYS A 93 7.76 -16.09 -7.31
C LYS A 93 6.91 -14.90 -6.90
N VAL A 94 6.86 -13.86 -7.70
CA VAL A 94 6.08 -12.64 -7.45
C VAL A 94 4.76 -12.74 -8.20
N PHE A 95 3.66 -12.39 -7.56
CA PHE A 95 2.33 -12.41 -8.18
C PHE A 95 1.93 -11.05 -8.73
N GLN A 96 2.26 -9.99 -8.00
CA GLN A 96 1.85 -8.64 -8.32
C GLN A 96 3.01 -7.65 -8.18
N ILE A 97 2.98 -6.62 -8.98
CA ILE A 97 3.85 -5.45 -8.85
C ILE A 97 2.97 -4.22 -8.73
N ALA A 98 3.16 -3.45 -7.66
CA ALA A 98 2.59 -2.12 -7.51
C ALA A 98 3.61 -1.08 -7.99
N LEU A 99 3.30 -0.41 -9.10
CA LEU A 99 4.16 0.63 -9.66
C LEU A 99 3.90 1.96 -8.96
N GLY A 100 4.97 2.69 -8.68
CA GLY A 100 4.92 3.97 -7.97
C GLY A 100 6.20 4.79 -8.17
N GLY A 101 6.63 5.45 -7.11
CA GLY A 101 7.84 6.26 -7.04
C GLY A 101 7.56 7.71 -6.65
N ALA A 102 8.42 8.61 -7.07
CA ALA A 102 8.26 10.04 -6.78
C ALA A 102 7.02 10.64 -7.48
N GLY A 103 6.64 10.11 -8.65
CA GLY A 103 5.53 10.60 -9.46
C GLY A 103 4.63 9.48 -9.96
N ASP A 104 3.64 9.86 -10.78
CA ASP A 104 2.65 8.95 -11.33
C ASP A 104 3.28 8.00 -12.37
N PRO A 105 3.19 6.67 -12.20
CA PRO A 105 3.82 5.69 -13.08
C PRO A 105 3.39 5.75 -14.54
N ASN A 106 2.16 6.16 -14.79
CA ASN A 106 1.62 6.35 -16.15
C ASN A 106 2.34 7.46 -16.94
N LYS A 107 3.20 8.25 -16.29
CA LYS A 107 4.04 9.28 -16.93
C LYS A 107 5.46 8.79 -17.24
N HIS A 108 5.74 7.51 -17.06
CA HIS A 108 7.01 6.92 -17.43
C HIS A 108 7.12 6.75 -18.96
N ASP A 109 8.25 7.12 -19.58
CA ASP A 109 8.45 7.06 -21.05
C ASP A 109 8.21 5.67 -21.62
N TYR A 110 8.47 4.64 -20.86
CA TYR A 110 8.28 3.23 -21.26
C TYR A 110 7.07 2.57 -20.57
N PHE A 111 6.04 3.34 -20.16
CA PHE A 111 4.90 2.82 -19.40
C PHE A 111 4.26 1.57 -20.05
N GLU A 112 3.89 1.64 -21.34
CA GLU A 112 3.33 0.50 -22.06
C GLU A 112 4.27 -0.71 -22.06
N LYS A 113 5.56 -0.49 -22.35
CA LYS A 113 6.56 -1.57 -22.39
C LYS A 113 6.71 -2.25 -21.03
N ILE A 114 6.69 -1.46 -19.93
CA ILE A 114 6.76 -1.94 -18.55
C ILE A 114 5.55 -2.83 -18.26
N LEU A 115 4.34 -2.35 -18.54
CA LEU A 115 3.11 -3.10 -18.29
C LEU A 115 3.09 -4.42 -19.07
N LYS A 116 3.35 -4.34 -20.38
CA LYS A 116 3.40 -5.50 -21.27
C LYS A 116 4.43 -6.54 -20.78
N LYS A 117 5.66 -6.09 -20.48
CA LYS A 117 6.72 -6.98 -20.03
C LYS A 117 6.37 -7.64 -18.69
N THR A 118 5.76 -6.94 -17.78
CA THR A 118 5.30 -7.50 -16.50
C THR A 118 4.33 -8.67 -16.73
N ARG A 119 3.37 -8.50 -17.64
CA ARG A 119 2.44 -9.58 -18.04
C ARG A 119 3.12 -10.75 -18.72
N GLU A 120 4.14 -10.53 -19.55
CA GLU A 120 4.93 -11.60 -20.16
C GLU A 120 5.60 -12.51 -19.10
N TYR A 121 5.93 -11.96 -17.93
CA TYR A 121 6.44 -12.72 -16.78
C TYR A 121 5.33 -13.35 -15.92
N ARG A 122 4.06 -13.23 -16.34
CA ARG A 122 2.87 -13.69 -15.60
C ARG A 122 2.73 -13.02 -14.23
N ILE A 123 3.11 -11.77 -14.15
CA ILE A 123 2.96 -10.92 -12.97
C ILE A 123 1.90 -9.86 -13.30
N ILE A 124 1.05 -9.53 -12.33
CA ILE A 124 -0.01 -8.54 -12.50
C ILE A 124 0.54 -7.16 -12.13
N PRO A 125 0.64 -6.20 -13.08
CA PRO A 125 0.97 -4.83 -12.74
C PRO A 125 -0.28 -4.12 -12.22
N ASN A 126 -0.10 -3.36 -11.14
CA ASN A 126 -1.04 -2.40 -10.60
C ASN A 126 -0.31 -1.09 -10.38
N TYR A 127 -1.00 0.03 -10.23
CA TYR A 127 -0.35 1.28 -9.89
C TYR A 127 -1.28 2.26 -9.21
N THR A 128 -0.68 3.27 -8.56
CA THR A 128 -1.39 4.41 -7.98
C THR A 128 -1.03 5.67 -8.75
N THR A 129 -2.03 6.52 -9.02
CA THR A 129 -1.87 7.81 -9.71
C THR A 129 -2.62 8.92 -8.98
N SER A 130 -2.13 10.15 -9.10
CA SER A 130 -2.88 11.35 -8.71
C SER A 130 -3.96 11.73 -9.73
N GLY A 131 -3.90 11.14 -10.92
CA GLY A 131 -4.77 11.47 -12.05
C GLY A 131 -4.36 12.73 -12.83
N TYR A 132 -3.26 13.39 -12.45
CA TYR A 132 -2.82 14.60 -13.12
C TYR A 132 -2.42 14.31 -14.57
N LEU A 133 -3.05 15.06 -15.50
CA LEU A 133 -2.86 14.92 -16.95
C LEU A 133 -3.09 13.48 -17.49
N LEU A 134 -3.94 12.69 -16.87
CA LEU A 134 -4.30 11.36 -17.37
C LEU A 134 -4.91 11.44 -18.77
N THR A 135 -4.48 10.56 -19.67
CA THR A 135 -4.90 10.50 -21.07
C THR A 135 -5.78 9.26 -21.35
N GLU A 136 -6.56 9.30 -22.43
CA GLU A 136 -7.35 8.14 -22.92
C GLU A 136 -6.44 6.92 -23.16
N LEU A 137 -5.29 7.12 -23.84
CA LEU A 137 -4.33 6.03 -24.11
C LEU A 137 -3.83 5.36 -22.81
N GLU A 138 -3.50 6.13 -21.78
CA GLU A 138 -3.06 5.58 -20.49
C GLU A 138 -4.17 4.77 -19.83
N ALA A 139 -5.44 5.19 -19.93
CA ALA A 139 -6.58 4.44 -19.44
C ALA A 139 -6.80 3.13 -20.22
N GLU A 140 -6.65 3.15 -21.54
CA GLU A 140 -6.71 1.96 -22.39
C GLU A 140 -5.62 0.94 -22.05
N LEU A 141 -4.38 1.40 -21.88
CA LEU A 141 -3.25 0.56 -21.46
C LEU A 141 -3.48 -0.04 -20.06
N THR A 142 -4.05 0.77 -19.15
CA THR A 142 -4.43 0.30 -17.81
C THR A 142 -5.45 -0.83 -17.89
N LYS A 143 -6.53 -0.65 -18.66
CA LYS A 143 -7.54 -1.70 -18.87
C LYS A 143 -6.94 -2.96 -19.45
N LYS A 144 -6.03 -2.81 -20.40
CA LYS A 144 -5.43 -3.93 -21.14
C LYS A 144 -4.47 -4.78 -20.28
N TYR A 145 -3.70 -4.14 -19.41
CA TYR A 145 -2.58 -4.80 -18.75
C TYR A 145 -2.69 -4.87 -17.23
N CYS A 146 -3.32 -3.89 -16.56
CA CYS A 146 -3.35 -3.85 -15.11
C CYS A 146 -4.46 -4.74 -14.52
N GLY A 147 -4.24 -5.21 -13.30
CA GLY A 147 -5.30 -5.85 -12.51
C GLY A 147 -6.26 -4.82 -11.94
N ALA A 148 -5.69 -3.75 -11.39
CA ALA A 148 -6.42 -2.61 -10.86
C ALA A 148 -5.58 -1.33 -10.96
N VAL A 149 -6.23 -0.18 -10.84
CA VAL A 149 -5.61 1.12 -10.65
C VAL A 149 -6.19 1.79 -9.40
N ALA A 150 -5.36 2.41 -8.60
CA ALA A 150 -5.80 3.24 -7.50
C ALA A 150 -5.60 4.73 -7.83
N VAL A 151 -6.62 5.54 -7.57
CA VAL A 151 -6.53 7.00 -7.71
C VAL A 151 -6.41 7.59 -6.31
N SER A 152 -5.35 8.37 -6.08
CA SER A 152 -5.18 9.09 -4.82
C SER A 152 -6.25 10.16 -4.71
N PHE A 153 -7.12 10.02 -3.71
CA PHE A 153 -8.24 10.92 -3.52
C PHE A 153 -7.85 12.03 -2.55
N TYR A 154 -7.67 13.20 -3.11
CA TYR A 154 -7.35 14.42 -2.37
C TYR A 154 -8.55 15.34 -2.41
N SER A 155 -9.10 15.66 -1.25
CA SER A 155 -10.11 16.67 -1.16
C SER A 155 -9.97 17.44 0.15
N ASN A 156 -10.33 18.72 0.11
CA ASN A 156 -10.54 19.54 1.29
C ASN A 156 -12.01 19.90 1.32
N LEU A 157 -12.77 19.38 2.28
CA LEU A 157 -14.11 19.87 2.60
C LEU A 157 -14.07 21.15 3.46
N ILE A 158 -12.96 21.86 3.50
CA ILE A 158 -12.92 23.18 4.14
C ILE A 158 -13.67 24.16 3.24
N GLY A 159 -14.98 24.28 3.51
CA GLY A 159 -15.93 25.13 2.82
C GLY A 159 -16.14 24.70 1.35
N ASP A 160 -17.31 24.27 0.99
CA ASP A 160 -17.90 24.04 -0.35
C ASP A 160 -16.96 23.81 -1.56
N LYS A 161 -15.70 23.47 -1.33
CA LYS A 161 -14.75 23.19 -2.40
C LYS A 161 -14.89 21.76 -2.86
N GLU A 162 -15.19 21.63 -4.13
CA GLU A 162 -15.23 20.37 -4.84
C GLU A 162 -13.93 19.56 -4.67
N SER A 163 -14.06 18.23 -4.69
CA SER A 163 -12.94 17.31 -4.79
C SER A 163 -11.98 17.71 -5.91
N ASN A 164 -10.69 17.39 -5.76
CA ASN A 164 -9.69 17.68 -6.79
C ASN A 164 -10.19 17.28 -8.19
N PRO A 165 -10.35 18.22 -9.14
CA PRO A 165 -10.94 17.92 -10.45
C PRO A 165 -10.10 16.94 -11.26
N ASN A 166 -8.78 16.87 -11.05
CA ASN A 166 -7.93 15.87 -11.71
C ASN A 166 -8.26 14.46 -11.24
N THR A 167 -8.47 14.29 -9.92
CA THR A 167 -8.86 13.01 -9.31
C THR A 167 -10.20 12.52 -9.86
N ILE A 168 -11.22 13.39 -9.88
CA ILE A 168 -12.56 13.03 -10.39
C ILE A 168 -12.52 12.70 -11.88
N LYS A 169 -11.81 13.50 -12.69
CA LYS A 169 -11.63 13.20 -14.13
C LYS A 169 -10.95 11.85 -14.33
N ALA A 170 -9.91 11.54 -13.56
CA ALA A 170 -9.18 10.28 -13.67
C ALA A 170 -10.08 9.08 -13.31
N ILE A 171 -10.82 9.16 -12.20
CA ILE A 171 -11.76 8.11 -11.80
C ILE A 171 -12.78 7.88 -12.93
N ASN A 172 -13.44 8.92 -13.42
CA ASN A 172 -14.42 8.83 -14.48
C ASN A 172 -13.84 8.23 -15.77
N LEU A 173 -12.59 8.59 -16.11
CA LEU A 173 -11.91 8.08 -17.29
C LEU A 173 -11.60 6.58 -17.17
N PHE A 174 -11.07 6.14 -16.04
CA PHE A 174 -10.83 4.72 -15.78
C PHE A 174 -12.13 3.91 -15.79
N LEU A 175 -13.20 4.41 -15.15
CA LEU A 175 -14.51 3.77 -15.15
C LEU A 175 -15.10 3.68 -16.57
N LYS A 176 -14.99 4.75 -17.37
CA LYS A 176 -15.41 4.76 -18.80
C LYS A 176 -14.73 3.64 -19.60
N HIS A 177 -13.46 3.36 -19.33
CA HIS A 177 -12.71 2.27 -19.97
C HIS A 177 -12.93 0.91 -19.31
N GLY A 178 -13.75 0.83 -18.25
CA GLY A 178 -14.04 -0.42 -17.53
C GLY A 178 -12.84 -0.96 -16.74
N CYS A 179 -11.95 -0.08 -16.28
CA CYS A 179 -10.85 -0.45 -15.37
C CYS A 179 -11.39 -0.78 -13.98
N THR A 180 -10.81 -1.78 -13.31
CA THR A 180 -11.01 -1.97 -11.86
C THR A 180 -10.36 -0.79 -11.15
N THR A 181 -11.20 0.13 -10.63
CA THR A 181 -10.76 1.43 -10.11
C THR A 181 -10.99 1.51 -8.62
N ASN A 182 -9.91 1.68 -7.87
CA ASN A 182 -9.94 1.90 -6.43
C ASN A 182 -9.60 3.35 -6.09
N ILE A 183 -10.01 3.79 -4.92
CA ILE A 183 -9.58 5.03 -4.30
C ILE A 183 -8.56 4.71 -3.20
N HIS A 184 -7.43 5.42 -3.18
CA HIS A 184 -6.55 5.50 -2.03
C HIS A 184 -6.85 6.79 -1.26
N TYR A 185 -7.32 6.65 -0.03
CA TYR A 185 -7.64 7.76 0.85
C TYR A 185 -6.73 7.75 2.08
N VAL A 186 -5.88 8.77 2.22
CA VAL A 186 -4.98 8.88 3.38
C VAL A 186 -5.73 9.43 4.57
N VAL A 187 -5.73 8.68 5.68
CA VAL A 187 -6.42 9.03 6.93
C VAL A 187 -5.40 9.56 7.94
N SER A 188 -5.58 10.82 8.30
CA SER A 188 -4.82 11.59 9.29
C SER A 188 -5.76 12.33 10.23
N LYS A 189 -5.25 13.05 11.22
CA LYS A 189 -6.08 13.97 12.02
C LYS A 189 -6.81 15.01 11.17
N ASP A 190 -6.19 15.46 10.07
CA ASP A 190 -6.78 16.48 9.20
C ASP A 190 -7.88 15.94 8.29
N THR A 191 -7.86 14.64 7.96
CA THR A 191 -8.71 14.06 6.91
C THR A 191 -9.76 13.07 7.41
N ILE A 192 -9.63 12.58 8.64
CA ILE A 192 -10.52 11.53 9.18
C ILE A 192 -11.98 12.00 9.28
N SER A 193 -12.21 13.22 9.71
CA SER A 193 -13.58 13.79 9.82
C SER A 193 -14.23 13.93 8.44
N GLU A 194 -13.44 14.26 7.41
CA GLU A 194 -13.93 14.26 6.03
C GLU A 194 -14.29 12.85 5.55
N ALA A 195 -13.45 11.84 5.83
CA ALA A 195 -13.74 10.45 5.48
C ALA A 195 -15.07 9.99 6.09
N ILE A 196 -15.27 10.25 7.38
CA ILE A 196 -16.49 9.96 8.12
C ILE A 196 -17.70 10.67 7.47
N TYR A 197 -17.59 11.96 7.21
CA TYR A 197 -18.66 12.74 6.58
C TYR A 197 -19.04 12.19 5.21
N ARG A 198 -18.03 11.84 4.38
CA ARG A 198 -18.27 11.28 3.05
C ARG A 198 -18.93 9.91 3.08
N LEU A 199 -18.53 9.04 4.00
CA LEU A 199 -19.18 7.72 4.17
C LEU A 199 -20.64 7.89 4.59
N ASN A 200 -20.92 8.72 5.61
CA ASN A 200 -22.26 8.92 6.11
C ASN A 200 -23.22 9.56 5.09
N ASN A 201 -22.70 10.36 4.17
CA ASN A 201 -23.49 11.08 3.16
C ASN A 201 -23.37 10.48 1.74
N ASN A 202 -22.69 9.33 1.59
CA ASN A 202 -22.49 8.64 0.30
C ASN A 202 -21.87 9.57 -0.79
N LEU A 203 -20.83 10.32 -0.41
CA LEU A 203 -20.18 11.35 -1.25
C LEU A 203 -18.91 10.87 -1.96
N PHE A 204 -18.62 9.59 -1.93
CA PHE A 204 -17.56 9.03 -2.76
C PHE A 204 -18.07 8.76 -4.19
N PRO A 205 -17.20 8.83 -5.20
CA PRO A 205 -17.58 8.55 -6.59
C PRO A 205 -18.25 7.19 -6.76
N GLN A 206 -19.32 7.15 -7.53
CA GLN A 206 -20.06 5.92 -7.82
C GLN A 206 -19.34 5.06 -8.86
N GLY A 207 -19.52 3.74 -8.78
CA GLY A 207 -18.96 2.78 -9.74
C GLY A 207 -17.50 2.37 -9.46
N ILE A 208 -16.86 2.91 -8.43
CA ILE A 208 -15.55 2.44 -7.98
C ILE A 208 -15.65 1.04 -7.39
N ASN A 209 -14.55 0.30 -7.46
CA ASN A 209 -14.49 -1.05 -6.89
C ASN A 209 -14.30 -1.01 -5.37
N ALA A 210 -13.34 -0.23 -4.90
CA ALA A 210 -13.05 -0.15 -3.48
C ALA A 210 -12.47 1.21 -3.05
N ILE A 211 -12.62 1.52 -1.76
CA ILE A 211 -11.86 2.55 -1.07
C ILE A 211 -10.87 1.86 -0.14
N ILE A 212 -9.60 2.20 -0.28
CA ILE A 212 -8.54 1.72 0.61
C ILE A 212 -8.10 2.88 1.49
N PHE A 213 -8.41 2.80 2.78
CA PHE A 213 -7.94 3.75 3.77
C PHE A 213 -6.48 3.47 4.11
N LEU A 214 -5.62 4.45 3.86
CA LEU A 214 -4.19 4.39 4.14
C LEU A 214 -3.89 5.21 5.39
N LEU A 215 -3.29 4.59 6.38
CA LEU A 215 -2.89 5.30 7.59
C LEU A 215 -1.78 6.30 7.27
N TYR A 216 -1.98 7.57 7.65
CA TYR A 216 -0.98 8.61 7.49
C TYR A 216 0.31 8.28 8.26
N LYS A 217 1.45 8.57 7.63
CA LYS A 217 2.78 8.39 8.22
C LYS A 217 3.58 9.67 8.07
N PRO A 218 4.29 10.12 9.12
CA PRO A 218 5.08 11.34 9.11
C PRO A 218 6.39 11.13 8.35
N SER A 219 6.28 10.72 7.08
CA SER A 219 7.40 10.49 6.17
C SER A 219 7.53 11.64 5.18
N GLY A 220 8.74 11.90 4.74
CA GLY A 220 9.01 12.91 3.73
C GLY A 220 8.70 14.32 4.21
N PHE A 221 7.66 14.95 3.70
CA PHE A 221 7.14 16.24 4.19
C PHE A 221 6.06 16.08 5.25
N GLY A 222 5.75 14.85 5.64
CA GLY A 222 4.74 14.58 6.66
C GLY A 222 5.16 15.07 8.05
N LEU A 223 4.17 15.46 8.86
CA LEU A 223 4.32 16.07 10.16
C LEU A 223 3.78 15.13 11.26
N GLU A 224 4.50 15.00 12.37
CA GLU A 224 4.13 14.10 13.48
C GLU A 224 2.76 14.43 14.09
N GLU A 225 2.41 15.71 14.19
CA GLU A 225 1.15 16.18 14.77
C GLU A 225 -0.10 15.72 14.01
N LYS A 226 0.05 15.31 12.73
CA LYS A 226 -1.05 14.79 11.91
C LYS A 226 -1.32 13.31 12.10
N THR A 227 -0.45 12.60 12.83
CA THR A 227 -0.61 11.17 13.08
C THR A 227 -1.79 10.89 14.01
N LEU A 228 -2.57 9.85 13.68
CA LEU A 228 -3.63 9.36 14.54
C LEU A 228 -3.08 8.53 15.70
N SER A 229 -3.78 8.56 16.81
CA SER A 229 -3.55 7.72 17.98
C SER A 229 -4.83 7.02 18.43
N TYR A 230 -4.70 6.01 19.30
CA TYR A 230 -5.85 5.35 19.90
C TYR A 230 -6.74 6.27 20.74
N LYS A 231 -6.25 7.47 21.10
CA LYS A 231 -7.00 8.49 21.87
C LYS A 231 -7.93 9.33 20.98
N ASP A 232 -7.73 9.30 19.66
CA ASP A 232 -8.56 10.04 18.72
C ASP A 232 -9.90 9.33 18.53
N SER A 233 -10.98 9.85 19.09
CA SER A 233 -12.33 9.24 19.06
C SER A 233 -12.82 9.00 17.62
N ALA A 234 -12.44 9.87 16.67
CA ALA A 234 -12.77 9.74 15.27
C ALA A 234 -12.22 8.44 14.64
N LEU A 235 -11.12 7.88 15.17
CA LEU A 235 -10.59 6.60 14.69
C LEU A 235 -11.57 5.45 14.98
N LYS A 236 -12.13 5.43 16.21
CA LYS A 236 -13.15 4.45 16.56
C LYS A 236 -14.43 4.68 15.76
N GLU A 237 -14.88 5.94 15.63
CA GLU A 237 -16.05 6.31 14.84
C GLU A 237 -15.95 5.84 13.38
N LEU A 238 -14.80 6.04 12.73
CA LEU A 238 -14.57 5.56 11.36
C LEU A 238 -14.75 4.04 11.26
N ILE A 239 -14.19 3.28 12.21
CA ILE A 239 -14.30 1.82 12.23
C ILE A 239 -15.75 1.39 12.53
N ASP A 240 -16.41 2.02 13.50
CA ASP A 240 -17.82 1.74 13.82
C ASP A 240 -18.74 1.98 12.59
N ILE A 241 -18.48 3.03 11.80
CA ILE A 241 -19.23 3.31 10.56
C ILE A 241 -19.04 2.19 9.54
N VAL A 242 -17.80 1.73 9.35
CA VAL A 242 -17.50 0.64 8.41
C VAL A 242 -18.12 -0.67 8.88
N ASP A 243 -18.12 -0.95 10.16
CA ASP A 243 -18.70 -2.18 10.73
C ASP A 243 -20.24 -2.24 10.60
N ASN A 244 -20.91 -1.09 10.66
CA ASN A 244 -22.37 -1.04 10.81
C ASN A 244 -23.12 -0.60 9.54
N ASN A 245 -22.42 -0.27 8.47
CA ASN A 245 -23.04 0.18 7.23
C ASN A 245 -22.67 -0.70 6.04
N HIS A 246 -23.53 -0.68 5.00
CA HIS A 246 -23.27 -1.30 3.71
C HIS A 246 -23.03 -0.22 2.66
N PHE A 247 -22.01 -0.41 1.85
CA PHE A 247 -21.62 0.51 0.80
C PHE A 247 -21.73 -0.17 -0.58
N ASN A 248 -21.86 0.63 -1.64
CA ASN A 248 -21.90 0.13 -3.02
C ASN A 248 -20.48 -0.16 -3.58
N PHE A 249 -19.49 -0.18 -2.73
CA PHE A 249 -18.08 -0.45 -3.00
C PHE A 249 -17.47 -1.16 -1.79
N ASP A 250 -16.38 -1.87 -2.02
CA ASP A 250 -15.65 -2.52 -0.93
C ASP A 250 -14.85 -1.48 -0.12
N ILE A 251 -14.66 -1.75 1.17
CA ILE A 251 -13.77 -0.96 2.02
C ILE A 251 -12.61 -1.83 2.48
N GLY A 252 -11.40 -1.33 2.26
CA GLY A 252 -10.16 -1.91 2.74
C GLY A 252 -9.36 -0.94 3.58
N PHE A 253 -8.45 -1.48 4.39
CA PHE A 253 -7.49 -0.73 5.18
C PHE A 253 -6.08 -1.23 4.86
N ASP A 254 -5.09 -0.34 4.84
CA ASP A 254 -3.70 -0.81 4.77
C ASP A 254 -3.34 -1.58 6.06
N THR A 255 -2.36 -2.46 5.99
CA THR A 255 -1.96 -3.31 7.13
C THR A 255 -1.46 -2.51 8.35
N CYS A 256 -1.22 -1.21 8.19
CA CYS A 256 -0.89 -0.33 9.31
C CYS A 256 -2.08 -0.03 10.20
N PHE A 257 -3.33 -0.17 9.72
CA PHE A 257 -4.55 -0.06 10.51
C PHE A 257 -4.85 -1.28 11.38
N THR A 258 -4.22 -2.41 11.13
CA THR A 258 -4.53 -3.68 11.83
C THR A 258 -4.58 -3.54 13.37
N PRO A 259 -3.70 -2.78 14.06
CA PRO A 259 -3.84 -2.57 15.50
C PRO A 259 -5.15 -1.90 15.92
N ALA A 260 -5.64 -0.93 15.14
CA ALA A 260 -6.91 -0.25 15.41
C ALA A 260 -8.11 -1.15 15.11
N LEU A 261 -8.07 -1.89 13.98
CA LEU A 261 -9.12 -2.85 13.63
C LEU A 261 -9.27 -3.93 14.71
N LEU A 262 -8.17 -4.48 15.22
CA LEU A 262 -8.18 -5.43 16.34
C LEU A 262 -8.64 -4.82 17.67
N SER A 263 -8.57 -3.51 17.80
CA SER A 263 -8.98 -2.81 19.03
C SER A 263 -10.45 -2.40 19.01
N TYR A 264 -11.01 -2.06 17.87
CA TYR A 264 -12.29 -1.38 17.75
C TYR A 264 -13.33 -2.10 16.88
N SER A 265 -12.92 -2.89 15.88
CA SER A 265 -13.90 -3.59 15.05
C SER A 265 -14.50 -4.78 15.77
N ASN A 266 -15.83 -4.93 15.62
CA ASN A 266 -16.61 -6.04 16.16
C ASN A 266 -16.99 -7.08 15.09
N THR A 267 -16.80 -6.74 13.80
CA THR A 267 -17.27 -7.58 12.68
C THR A 267 -16.12 -8.17 11.86
N ILE A 268 -14.89 -7.62 11.99
CA ILE A 268 -13.78 -8.05 11.18
C ILE A 268 -13.35 -9.49 11.47
N SER A 269 -13.24 -10.29 10.42
CA SER A 269 -12.71 -11.63 10.52
C SER A 269 -11.18 -11.62 10.64
N PHE A 270 -10.62 -12.42 11.55
CA PHE A 270 -9.17 -12.59 11.65
C PHE A 270 -8.54 -13.11 10.35
N SER A 271 -9.30 -13.86 9.52
CA SER A 271 -8.84 -14.35 8.23
C SER A 271 -8.70 -13.26 7.15
N SER A 272 -9.29 -12.08 7.37
CA SER A 272 -9.17 -10.91 6.49
C SER A 272 -8.15 -9.87 7.00
N LEU A 273 -7.46 -10.17 8.10
CA LEU A 273 -6.42 -9.30 8.66
C LEU A 273 -5.03 -9.81 8.27
N ASP A 274 -4.23 -8.90 7.73
CA ASP A 274 -2.80 -9.10 7.58
C ASP A 274 -2.04 -8.17 8.53
N PHE A 275 -0.93 -8.66 9.07
CA PHE A 275 0.04 -7.83 9.77
C PHE A 275 0.88 -7.04 8.76
N CYS A 276 1.74 -6.14 9.26
CA CYS A 276 2.67 -5.40 8.40
C CYS A 276 3.53 -6.35 7.56
N GLU A 277 3.27 -6.40 6.25
CA GLU A 277 3.91 -7.31 5.29
C GLU A 277 5.35 -6.93 4.91
N ALA A 278 5.79 -5.72 5.32
CA ALA A 278 7.13 -5.20 5.02
C ALA A 278 8.23 -6.19 5.43
N ALA A 279 9.09 -6.54 4.48
CA ALA A 279 10.15 -7.54 4.60
C ALA A 279 9.66 -8.97 4.93
N ARG A 280 8.36 -9.26 4.88
CA ARG A 280 7.77 -10.58 5.15
C ARG A 280 7.11 -11.19 3.93
N PHE A 281 6.32 -10.41 3.23
CA PHE A 281 5.63 -10.77 1.98
C PHE A 281 5.87 -9.73 0.89
N SER A 282 6.19 -8.48 1.26
CA SER A 282 6.45 -7.39 0.32
C SER A 282 7.77 -6.69 0.59
N MET A 283 8.27 -5.98 -0.43
CA MET A 283 9.39 -5.04 -0.32
C MET A 283 9.25 -3.93 -1.36
N TYR A 284 9.92 -2.82 -1.12
CA TYR A 284 9.99 -1.68 -2.04
C TYR A 284 11.36 -1.60 -2.73
N ILE A 285 11.35 -1.25 -4.04
CA ILE A 285 12.56 -0.97 -4.82
C ILE A 285 12.40 0.40 -5.46
N ASP A 286 13.34 1.32 -5.25
CA ASP A 286 13.31 2.65 -5.86
C ASP A 286 13.91 2.68 -7.27
N CYS A 287 13.78 3.83 -7.97
CA CYS A 287 14.29 4.02 -9.33
C CYS A 287 15.82 3.96 -9.44
N GLU A 288 16.53 4.04 -8.32
CA GLU A 288 17.99 3.94 -8.24
C GLU A 288 18.45 2.52 -7.84
N LEU A 289 17.56 1.53 -7.89
CA LEU A 289 17.82 0.14 -7.52
C LEU A 289 18.21 -0.05 -6.06
N ASN A 290 17.65 0.73 -5.17
CA ASN A 290 17.75 0.46 -3.74
C ASN A 290 16.50 -0.28 -3.26
N ALA A 291 16.73 -1.33 -2.49
CA ALA A 291 15.69 -2.14 -1.87
C ALA A 291 15.47 -1.74 -0.42
N TYR A 292 14.22 -1.69 0.01
CA TYR A 292 13.79 -1.33 1.36
C TYR A 292 12.71 -2.30 1.84
N PRO A 293 12.58 -2.53 3.16
CA PRO A 293 11.43 -3.27 3.70
C PRO A 293 10.08 -2.64 3.35
N CYS A 294 10.01 -1.31 3.33
CA CYS A 294 8.81 -0.53 3.09
C CYS A 294 9.16 0.77 2.36
N SER A 295 8.26 1.27 1.50
CA SER A 295 8.44 2.52 0.73
C SER A 295 8.66 3.75 1.61
N PHE A 296 8.14 3.75 2.83
CA PHE A 296 8.31 4.82 3.81
C PHE A 296 9.72 4.87 4.43
N ASP A 297 10.57 3.85 4.23
CA ASP A 297 11.99 3.91 4.61
C ASP A 297 12.89 4.57 3.55
N SER A 298 12.35 4.85 2.35
CA SER A 298 13.14 5.36 1.21
C SER A 298 13.71 6.77 1.44
N THR A 299 13.12 7.56 2.33
CA THR A 299 13.62 8.89 2.70
C THR A 299 14.75 8.82 3.72
N GLU A 300 14.63 7.94 4.72
CA GLU A 300 15.61 7.81 5.80
C GLU A 300 16.71 6.77 5.50
N LYS A 301 16.42 5.83 4.61
CA LYS A 301 17.34 4.78 4.12
C LYS A 301 17.96 3.91 5.23
N ARG A 302 17.22 3.72 6.35
CA ARG A 302 17.72 2.96 7.54
C ARG A 302 18.06 1.52 7.19
N TYR A 303 17.19 0.87 6.42
CA TYR A 303 17.31 -0.55 6.04
C TYR A 303 17.64 -0.74 4.56
N CYS A 304 18.17 0.27 3.89
CA CYS A 304 18.48 0.30 2.47
C CYS A 304 19.54 -0.75 2.08
N VAL A 305 19.26 -1.49 1.00
CA VAL A 305 20.20 -2.43 0.36
C VAL A 305 20.26 -2.15 -1.13
N SER A 306 21.43 -1.84 -1.68
CA SER A 306 21.58 -1.60 -3.12
C SER A 306 21.54 -2.90 -3.92
N LEU A 307 20.74 -2.91 -4.99
CA LEU A 307 20.61 -4.01 -5.95
C LEU A 307 21.54 -3.85 -7.18
N THR A 308 22.42 -2.85 -7.21
CA THR A 308 23.34 -2.65 -8.32
C THR A 308 24.28 -3.85 -8.53
N LYS A 309 24.68 -4.49 -7.40
CA LYS A 309 25.55 -5.68 -7.38
C LYS A 309 24.95 -6.87 -6.63
N LYS A 310 23.76 -6.72 -6.06
CA LYS A 310 23.07 -7.75 -5.29
C LYS A 310 21.77 -8.14 -5.98
N SER A 311 21.35 -9.38 -5.78
CA SER A 311 20.03 -9.83 -6.19
C SER A 311 18.93 -9.40 -5.21
N ILE A 312 17.66 -9.51 -5.63
CA ILE A 312 16.51 -9.35 -4.73
C ILE A 312 16.60 -10.38 -3.59
N TYR A 313 17.03 -11.60 -3.88
CA TYR A 313 17.20 -12.64 -2.86
C TYR A 313 18.26 -12.27 -1.82
N ASP A 314 19.39 -11.66 -2.23
CA ASP A 314 20.43 -11.21 -1.31
C ASP A 314 19.93 -10.06 -0.43
N ALA A 315 19.17 -9.11 -1.00
CA ALA A 315 18.57 -8.02 -0.24
C ALA A 315 17.53 -8.55 0.76
N TRP A 316 16.65 -9.47 0.32
CA TRP A 316 15.63 -10.10 1.14
C TRP A 316 16.18 -10.83 2.36
N ASN A 317 17.35 -11.49 2.20
CA ASN A 317 18.02 -12.22 3.26
C ASN A 317 19.15 -11.43 3.95
N SER A 318 19.29 -10.13 3.65
CA SER A 318 20.33 -9.30 4.23
C SER A 318 20.16 -9.08 5.75
N GLU A 319 21.24 -8.74 6.41
CA GLU A 319 21.23 -8.36 7.84
C GLU A 319 20.23 -7.20 8.09
N LYS A 320 20.24 -6.15 7.26
CA LYS A 320 19.33 -5.01 7.39
C LYS A 320 17.85 -5.42 7.37
N PHE A 321 17.44 -6.29 6.45
CA PHE A 321 16.07 -6.80 6.42
C PHE A 321 15.77 -7.71 7.62
N ASN A 322 16.74 -8.50 8.07
CA ASN A 322 16.60 -9.31 9.27
C ASN A 322 16.46 -8.46 10.53
N ASP A 323 17.20 -7.36 10.65
CA ASP A 323 17.08 -6.42 11.78
C ASP A 323 15.73 -5.73 11.80
N PHE A 324 15.20 -5.36 10.62
CA PHE A 324 13.82 -4.87 10.52
C PHE A 324 12.80 -5.90 11.04
N ARG A 325 12.91 -7.17 10.63
CA ARG A 325 12.05 -8.27 11.10
C ARG A 325 12.15 -8.50 12.60
N LYS A 326 13.38 -8.50 13.16
CA LYS A 326 13.62 -8.59 14.61
C LYS A 326 12.95 -7.45 15.36
N LYS A 327 13.03 -6.22 14.83
CA LYS A 327 12.36 -5.06 15.44
C LYS A 327 10.84 -5.23 15.44
N GLN A 328 10.24 -5.78 14.38
CA GLN A 328 8.81 -6.15 14.37
C GLN A 328 8.50 -7.18 15.46
N GLU A 329 9.28 -8.24 15.56
CA GLU A 329 9.06 -9.35 16.50
C GLU A 329 9.24 -8.96 17.97
N SER A 330 10.09 -7.97 18.26
CA SER A 330 10.34 -7.48 19.60
C SER A 330 9.18 -6.69 20.21
N LYS A 331 8.22 -6.25 19.37
CA LYS A 331 7.04 -5.53 19.85
C LYS A 331 5.98 -6.48 20.39
N CYS A 332 5.23 -6.00 21.39
CA CYS A 332 4.03 -6.68 21.90
C CYS A 332 4.23 -8.17 22.22
N VAL A 333 5.34 -8.54 22.86
CA VAL A 333 5.74 -9.96 23.10
C VAL A 333 4.64 -10.75 23.80
N PHE A 334 3.90 -10.15 24.74
CA PHE A 334 2.85 -10.80 25.52
C PHE A 334 1.43 -10.56 24.98
N CYS A 335 1.29 -9.91 23.82
CA CYS A 335 -0.02 -9.64 23.24
C CYS A 335 -0.61 -10.90 22.60
N LYS A 336 -1.84 -11.26 23.00
CA LYS A 336 -2.57 -12.42 22.42
C LYS A 336 -2.84 -12.30 20.91
N ASN A 337 -2.92 -11.05 20.41
CA ASN A 337 -3.17 -10.76 19.01
C ASN A 337 -1.87 -10.59 18.19
N LYS A 338 -0.69 -10.90 18.76
CA LYS A 338 0.60 -10.69 18.10
C LYS A 338 0.69 -11.35 16.73
N GLN A 339 0.11 -12.54 16.59
CA GLN A 339 0.11 -13.28 15.32
C GLN A 339 -0.63 -12.55 14.18
N TYR A 340 -1.52 -11.59 14.50
CA TYR A 340 -2.30 -10.85 13.51
C TYR A 340 -1.78 -9.45 13.23
N CYS A 341 -0.93 -8.85 14.09
CA CYS A 341 -0.55 -7.45 13.89
C CYS A 341 0.94 -7.10 14.08
N LEU A 342 1.73 -7.95 14.71
CA LEU A 342 3.15 -7.74 15.00
C LEU A 342 3.50 -6.36 15.64
N GLY A 343 2.52 -5.71 16.30
CA GLY A 343 2.75 -4.46 17.03
C GLY A 343 2.73 -3.17 16.22
N GLY A 344 2.11 -3.18 15.03
CA GLY A 344 1.92 -1.98 14.20
C GLY A 344 3.19 -1.51 13.48
N CYS A 345 3.25 -0.21 13.14
CA CYS A 345 4.33 0.34 12.31
C CYS A 345 5.71 0.22 12.98
N THR A 346 6.68 -0.35 12.24
CA THR A 346 8.06 -0.53 12.72
C THR A 346 8.94 0.69 12.48
N LEU A 347 8.56 1.55 11.52
CA LEU A 347 9.34 2.72 11.15
C LEU A 347 9.03 3.94 12.02
N TYR A 348 7.78 4.14 12.42
CA TYR A 348 7.31 5.34 13.12
C TYR A 348 6.64 4.95 14.44
N GLU A 349 7.34 5.24 15.55
CA GLU A 349 6.86 4.93 16.92
C GLU A 349 5.75 5.88 17.38
N SER A 350 5.66 7.07 16.75
CA SER A 350 4.57 8.03 16.98
C SER A 350 3.19 7.52 16.52
N ILE A 351 3.15 6.49 15.66
CA ILE A 351 1.91 5.85 15.25
C ILE A 351 1.50 4.83 16.32
N ASP A 352 0.68 5.26 17.28
CA ASP A 352 0.14 4.40 18.33
C ASP A 352 -1.39 4.38 18.28
N ILE A 353 -1.93 3.51 17.42
CA ILE A 353 -3.37 3.33 17.19
C ILE A 353 -3.93 2.06 17.84
N CYS A 354 -3.16 1.42 18.73
CA CYS A 354 -3.59 0.24 19.47
C CYS A 354 -4.03 0.64 20.88
N ASN A 355 -5.28 0.42 21.23
CA ASN A 355 -5.74 0.60 22.61
C ASN A 355 -5.29 -0.58 23.49
N LYS A 356 -4.05 -0.53 23.95
CA LYS A 356 -3.44 -1.60 24.78
C LYS A 356 -4.10 -1.75 26.15
N ASN A 357 -4.69 -0.68 26.67
CA ASN A 357 -5.19 -0.62 28.05
C ASN A 357 -6.52 -1.33 28.24
N THR A 358 -7.34 -1.47 27.21
CA THR A 358 -8.64 -2.17 27.32
C THR A 358 -8.54 -3.68 27.45
N LYS A 359 -7.34 -4.29 27.25
CA LYS A 359 -7.18 -5.76 27.26
C LYS A 359 -6.21 -6.29 28.32
N LEU A 360 -5.49 -5.42 29.03
CA LEU A 360 -4.67 -5.80 30.18
C LEU A 360 -5.44 -5.71 31.51
N GLU A 361 -6.51 -4.91 31.56
CA GLU A 361 -7.34 -4.74 32.76
C GLU A 361 -8.40 -5.84 32.97
N GLU A 362 -8.78 -6.57 31.92
CA GLU A 362 -9.72 -7.70 32.02
C GLU A 362 -9.10 -9.01 32.55
N ASN A 363 -7.81 -9.02 32.87
CA ASN A 363 -7.08 -10.20 33.38
C ASN A 363 -6.28 -9.90 34.66
N ARG A 364 -6.74 -8.96 35.51
CA ARG A 364 -6.27 -8.82 36.89
C ARG A 364 -7.32 -9.22 37.87
#